data_60fdf06857740c693e0d527566bc5fb2
#
_entry.id   60fdf06857740c693e0d527566bc5fb2
#
_cell.length_a   1.000
_cell.length_b   1.000
_cell.length_c   1.000
_cell.angle_alpha   90.00
_cell.angle_beta   90.00
_cell.angle_gamma   90.00
#
_symmetry.space_group_name_H-M   'P 1'
#
loop_
_entity.id
_entity.type
_entity.pdbx_description
1 polymer ?
#
loop_
_entity_poly.entity_id
_entity_poly.type
_entity_poly.pdbx_seq_one_letter_code
_entity_poly.pdbx_strand_id
1 'polypeptide(L)'
;VRPDLIHCNDWMTGLIPAMAREMHIPCLFTIHNIHTVKTTLAHIEDRGIDAAYFWDHLYFMHYAEDYEGARETNPVDFLVSGVFGAHFVNTVSQHFLDEIVQGRHAFIEPHLRQELINKANAECATGILNAPDPAFNPQKDPFLAERFKPKDHAKAKRQNKRRLQQLLGLIEDENAPLFFWPSRLDPVQKGCQLLADIFYKTISDYWAQNLQVVFVA
;
A
#
# COMPACT_ATOMS: atom_id res chain seq x y z
N VAL A 1 -16.40 -18.35 19.13
CA VAL A 1 -15.19 -17.85 19.82
C VAL A 1 -15.15 -16.34 19.59
N ARG A 2 -15.06 -15.55 20.65
CA ARG A 2 -14.91 -14.08 20.56
C ARG A 2 -13.42 -13.79 20.45
N PRO A 3 -12.97 -13.00 19.46
CA PRO A 3 -11.57 -12.61 19.37
C PRO A 3 -11.21 -11.58 20.45
N ASP A 4 -9.94 -11.56 20.87
CA ASP A 4 -9.40 -10.55 21.78
C ASP A 4 -9.04 -9.25 21.08
N LEU A 5 -8.73 -9.32 19.79
CA LEU A 5 -8.35 -8.21 18.93
C LEU A 5 -8.75 -8.49 17.48
N ILE A 6 -9.15 -7.45 16.74
CA ILE A 6 -9.33 -7.51 15.29
C ILE A 6 -8.22 -6.67 14.64
N HIS A 7 -7.48 -7.26 13.69
CA HIS A 7 -6.48 -6.56 12.91
C HIS A 7 -7.02 -6.27 11.50
N CYS A 8 -7.18 -5.00 11.19
CA CYS A 8 -7.71 -4.48 9.94
C CYS A 8 -6.59 -3.93 9.06
N ASN A 9 -6.77 -3.96 7.74
CA ASN A 9 -5.78 -3.49 6.77
C ASN A 9 -6.44 -2.68 5.67
N ASP A 10 -6.03 -1.43 5.50
CA ASP A 10 -6.45 -0.51 4.45
C ASP A 10 -7.97 -0.26 4.36
N TRP A 11 -8.37 0.58 3.42
CA TRP A 11 -9.76 1.00 3.23
C TRP A 11 -10.76 -0.16 3.06
N MET A 12 -10.34 -1.29 2.51
CA MET A 12 -11.20 -2.46 2.28
C MET A 12 -11.78 -3.03 3.57
N THR A 13 -11.10 -2.81 4.70
CA THR A 13 -11.55 -3.22 6.03
C THR A 13 -11.95 -2.03 6.91
N GLY A 14 -12.12 -0.84 6.30
CA GLY A 14 -12.30 0.43 7.00
C GLY A 14 -13.60 0.55 7.82
N LEU A 15 -14.64 -0.23 7.49
CA LEU A 15 -15.87 -0.26 8.27
C LEU A 15 -15.78 -1.17 9.52
N ILE A 16 -14.85 -2.13 9.52
CA ILE A 16 -14.76 -3.13 10.59
C ILE A 16 -14.47 -2.50 11.97
N PRO A 17 -13.57 -1.51 12.10
CA PRO A 17 -13.36 -0.87 13.41
C PRO A 17 -14.61 -0.25 14.02
N ALA A 18 -15.48 0.37 13.20
CA ALA A 18 -16.77 0.91 13.65
C ALA A 18 -17.69 -0.21 14.16
N MET A 19 -17.85 -1.28 13.38
CA MET A 19 -18.64 -2.45 13.77
C MET A 19 -18.10 -3.11 15.05
N ALA A 20 -16.78 -3.17 15.20
CA ALA A 20 -16.14 -3.79 16.37
C ALA A 20 -16.33 -2.99 17.67
N ARG A 21 -16.57 -1.67 17.57
CA ARG A 21 -16.90 -0.83 18.74
C ARG A 21 -18.19 -1.27 19.38
N GLU A 22 -19.22 -1.55 18.60
CA GLU A 22 -20.50 -2.10 19.08
C GLU A 22 -20.34 -3.45 19.80
N MET A 23 -19.37 -4.23 19.38
CA MET A 23 -19.05 -5.51 20.00
C MET A 23 -18.06 -5.41 21.17
N HIS A 24 -17.57 -4.22 21.47
CA HIS A 24 -16.50 -3.95 22.45
C HIS A 24 -15.25 -4.82 22.22
N ILE A 25 -14.81 -4.91 20.95
CA ILE A 25 -13.59 -5.62 20.56
C ILE A 25 -12.56 -4.60 20.10
N PRO A 26 -11.35 -4.57 20.67
CA PRO A 26 -10.30 -3.66 20.23
C PRO A 26 -9.89 -3.92 18.80
N CYS A 27 -9.58 -2.84 18.05
CA CYS A 27 -9.07 -2.91 16.68
C CYS A 27 -7.70 -2.26 16.55
N LEU A 28 -6.79 -2.98 15.88
CA LEU A 28 -5.59 -2.44 15.27
C LEU A 28 -5.86 -2.22 13.78
N PHE A 29 -5.53 -1.04 13.26
CA PHE A 29 -5.72 -0.70 11.86
C PHE A 29 -4.38 -0.35 11.21
N THR A 30 -3.97 -1.13 10.20
CA THR A 30 -2.72 -0.91 9.46
C THR A 30 -2.99 -0.22 8.14
N ILE A 31 -2.27 0.87 7.89
CA ILE A 31 -2.30 1.62 6.63
C ILE A 31 -1.06 1.24 5.80
N HIS A 32 -1.26 0.53 4.70
CA HIS A 32 -0.22 0.21 3.73
C HIS A 32 -0.16 1.24 2.60
N ASN A 33 -1.32 1.84 2.27
CA ASN A 33 -1.43 2.96 1.33
C ASN A 33 -2.62 3.85 1.69
N ILE A 34 -2.67 5.03 1.08
CA ILE A 34 -3.68 6.06 1.37
C ILE A 34 -4.88 6.02 0.42
N HIS A 35 -5.02 4.98 -0.39
CA HIS A 35 -6.20 4.84 -1.24
C HIS A 35 -7.45 4.63 -0.39
N THR A 36 -8.55 5.27 -0.79
CA THR A 36 -9.84 5.15 -0.12
C THR A 36 -10.99 5.08 -1.11
N VAL A 37 -12.13 4.66 -0.61
CA VAL A 37 -13.43 4.73 -1.29
C VAL A 37 -14.38 5.53 -0.42
N LYS A 38 -15.20 6.37 -1.05
CA LYS A 38 -16.24 7.15 -0.39
C LYS A 38 -17.59 6.75 -0.94
N THR A 39 -18.55 6.47 -0.06
CA THR A 39 -19.90 6.10 -0.46
C THR A 39 -20.91 6.40 0.65
N THR A 40 -22.21 6.40 0.33
CA THR A 40 -23.28 6.64 1.29
C THR A 40 -23.66 5.42 2.10
N LEU A 41 -24.33 5.60 3.24
CA LEU A 41 -24.84 4.48 4.03
C LEU A 41 -25.83 3.63 3.22
N ALA A 42 -26.71 4.24 2.46
CA ALA A 42 -27.65 3.53 1.58
C ALA A 42 -26.91 2.53 0.66
N HIS A 43 -25.81 2.95 0.05
CA HIS A 43 -25.03 2.07 -0.82
C HIS A 43 -24.30 0.94 -0.06
N ILE A 44 -23.91 1.18 1.18
CA ILE A 44 -23.36 0.14 2.07
C ILE A 44 -24.45 -0.90 2.38
N GLU A 45 -25.67 -0.45 2.67
CA GLU A 45 -26.83 -1.30 2.96
C GLU A 45 -27.28 -2.13 1.79
N ASP A 46 -27.22 -1.59 0.58
CA ASP A 46 -27.47 -2.32 -0.67
C ASP A 46 -26.55 -3.53 -0.86
N ARG A 47 -25.43 -3.57 -0.13
CA ARG A 47 -24.49 -4.70 -0.08
C ARG A 47 -24.79 -5.68 1.05
N GLY A 48 -25.88 -5.49 1.80
CA GLY A 48 -26.32 -6.35 2.87
C GLY A 48 -25.66 -6.10 4.23
N ILE A 49 -25.05 -4.91 4.41
CA ILE A 49 -24.46 -4.50 5.69
C ILE A 49 -25.42 -3.53 6.37
N ASP A 50 -25.91 -3.86 7.56
CA ASP A 50 -26.79 -3.00 8.36
C ASP A 50 -25.99 -1.85 8.98
N ALA A 51 -25.91 -0.74 8.24
CA ALA A 51 -25.14 0.43 8.65
C ALA A 51 -25.80 1.20 9.80
N ALA A 52 -27.10 1.08 10.01
CA ALA A 52 -27.81 1.74 11.10
C ALA A 52 -27.26 1.33 12.48
N TYR A 53 -26.62 0.17 12.58
CA TYR A 53 -26.11 -0.35 13.83
C TYR A 53 -24.80 0.30 14.31
N PHE A 54 -24.00 0.92 13.40
CA PHE A 54 -22.65 1.43 13.72
C PHE A 54 -22.31 2.77 13.01
N TRP A 55 -23.30 3.43 12.42
CA TRP A 55 -23.10 4.63 11.61
C TRP A 55 -22.40 5.77 12.38
N ASP A 56 -22.68 5.96 13.65
CA ASP A 56 -22.14 7.00 14.52
C ASP A 56 -20.64 6.81 14.84
N HIS A 57 -20.10 5.64 14.52
CA HIS A 57 -18.67 5.31 14.60
C HIS A 57 -17.94 5.44 13.27
N LEU A 58 -18.63 5.91 12.21
CA LEU A 58 -18.05 6.16 10.90
C LEU A 58 -17.59 7.62 10.75
N TYR A 59 -16.67 7.83 9.83
CA TYR A 59 -16.23 9.18 9.46
C TYR A 59 -16.95 9.67 8.22
N PHE A 60 -17.81 10.65 8.39
CA PHE A 60 -18.55 11.30 7.32
C PHE A 60 -17.80 12.51 6.76
N MET A 61 -18.00 12.78 5.47
CA MET A 61 -17.39 13.94 4.81
C MET A 61 -17.94 15.26 5.31
N HIS A 62 -19.19 15.27 5.79
CA HIS A 62 -19.85 16.40 6.42
C HIS A 62 -20.41 15.98 7.79
N TYR A 63 -20.63 16.94 8.68
CA TYR A 63 -21.25 16.61 9.96
C TYR A 63 -22.58 15.88 9.76
N ALA A 64 -22.75 14.77 10.42
CA ALA A 64 -23.95 13.95 10.41
C ALA A 64 -24.69 14.15 11.72
N GLU A 65 -25.86 14.79 11.66
CA GLU A 65 -26.68 15.06 12.84
C GLU A 65 -27.46 13.80 13.27
N ASP A 66 -27.97 13.07 12.28
CA ASP A 66 -28.69 11.82 12.48
C ASP A 66 -28.48 10.84 11.33
N TYR A 67 -28.90 9.60 11.52
CA TYR A 67 -28.78 8.54 10.54
C TYR A 67 -29.56 8.83 9.26
N GLU A 68 -30.82 9.23 9.36
CA GLU A 68 -31.70 9.43 8.21
C GLU A 68 -31.21 10.57 7.31
N GLY A 69 -30.76 11.68 7.90
CA GLY A 69 -30.22 12.81 7.15
C GLY A 69 -28.90 12.50 6.45
N ALA A 70 -28.07 11.62 7.04
CA ALA A 70 -26.78 11.22 6.48
C ALA A 70 -26.89 10.12 5.42
N ARG A 71 -27.90 9.25 5.52
CA ARG A 71 -28.02 7.97 4.85
C ARG A 71 -27.85 8.04 3.31
N GLU A 72 -28.51 8.97 2.66
CA GLU A 72 -28.56 9.04 1.18
C GLU A 72 -27.51 9.98 0.57
N THR A 73 -27.09 11.02 1.31
CA THR A 73 -26.40 12.17 0.71
C THR A 73 -25.04 12.47 1.30
N ASN A 74 -24.71 11.95 2.50
CA ASN A 74 -23.46 12.25 3.17
C ASN A 74 -22.47 11.07 3.05
N PRO A 75 -21.42 11.18 2.22
CA PRO A 75 -20.50 10.05 2.04
C PRO A 75 -19.66 9.76 3.28
N VAL A 76 -19.44 8.48 3.52
CA VAL A 76 -18.49 7.93 4.46
C VAL A 76 -17.16 7.66 3.75
N ASP A 77 -16.05 8.09 4.30
CA ASP A 77 -14.71 7.72 3.85
C ASP A 77 -14.24 6.46 4.57
N PHE A 78 -13.94 5.39 3.81
CA PHE A 78 -13.62 4.09 4.41
C PHE A 78 -12.26 4.07 5.10
N LEU A 79 -11.24 4.69 4.52
CA LEU A 79 -9.92 4.72 5.16
C LEU A 79 -9.95 5.56 6.43
N VAL A 80 -10.55 6.76 6.34
CA VAL A 80 -10.65 7.65 7.50
C VAL A 80 -11.54 7.05 8.58
N SER A 81 -12.63 6.35 8.23
CA SER A 81 -13.45 5.60 9.19
C SER A 81 -12.65 4.51 9.90
N GLY A 82 -11.80 3.81 9.17
CA GLY A 82 -10.89 2.81 9.75
C GLY A 82 -9.95 3.42 10.79
N VAL A 83 -9.34 4.57 10.49
CA VAL A 83 -8.48 5.31 11.42
C VAL A 83 -9.29 5.83 12.61
N PHE A 84 -10.42 6.48 12.36
CA PHE A 84 -11.30 7.05 13.38
C PHE A 84 -11.81 5.99 14.36
N GLY A 85 -12.37 4.89 13.84
CA GLY A 85 -12.96 3.81 14.61
C GLY A 85 -11.95 2.93 15.36
N ALA A 86 -10.72 2.77 14.87
CA ALA A 86 -9.73 1.90 15.48
C ALA A 86 -9.22 2.40 16.84
N HIS A 87 -8.82 1.49 17.70
CA HIS A 87 -8.19 1.79 18.97
C HIS A 87 -6.72 2.17 18.79
N PHE A 88 -6.02 1.49 17.89
CA PHE A 88 -4.65 1.75 17.55
C PHE A 88 -4.43 1.71 16.04
N VAL A 89 -3.59 2.59 15.52
CA VAL A 89 -3.28 2.69 14.09
C VAL A 89 -1.79 2.52 13.88
N ASN A 90 -1.41 1.78 12.85
CA ASN A 90 -0.03 1.81 12.40
C ASN A 90 0.09 2.04 10.88
N THR A 91 1.15 2.71 10.50
CA THR A 91 1.63 2.77 9.13
C THR A 91 2.81 1.84 8.95
N VAL A 92 3.17 1.55 7.69
CA VAL A 92 4.33 0.69 7.38
C VAL A 92 5.68 1.43 7.42
N SER A 93 5.69 2.66 7.95
CA SER A 93 6.90 3.46 8.13
C SER A 93 6.68 4.56 9.17
N GLN A 94 7.49 4.62 10.20
CA GLN A 94 7.45 5.72 11.17
C GLN A 94 7.73 7.07 10.51
N HIS A 95 8.73 7.10 9.62
CA HIS A 95 9.06 8.33 8.88
C HIS A 95 7.89 8.84 8.05
N PHE A 96 7.17 7.95 7.36
CA PHE A 96 5.97 8.33 6.59
C PHE A 96 4.85 8.85 7.49
N LEU A 97 4.62 8.24 8.65
CA LEU A 97 3.66 8.76 9.63
C LEU A 97 4.04 10.17 10.09
N ASP A 98 5.30 10.41 10.42
CA ASP A 98 5.80 11.71 10.85
C ASP A 98 5.64 12.77 9.74
N GLU A 99 5.91 12.41 8.49
CA GLU A 99 5.72 13.28 7.34
C GLU A 99 4.26 13.65 7.11
N ILE A 100 3.33 12.69 7.26
CA ILE A 100 1.89 12.97 7.17
C ILE A 100 1.47 13.95 8.26
N VAL A 101 1.83 13.68 9.50
CA VAL A 101 1.49 14.55 10.66
C VAL A 101 2.04 15.97 10.44
N GLN A 102 3.26 16.10 9.93
CA GLN A 102 3.90 17.38 9.64
C GLN A 102 3.35 18.07 8.36
N GLY A 103 2.49 17.40 7.58
CA GLY A 103 1.89 17.96 6.37
C GLY A 103 2.85 18.10 5.20
N ARG A 104 3.86 17.24 5.12
CA ARG A 104 4.86 17.28 4.03
C ARG A 104 4.33 16.75 2.70
N HIS A 105 3.19 16.07 2.70
CA HIS A 105 2.59 15.45 1.52
C HIS A 105 1.28 16.12 1.15
N ALA A 106 1.29 16.94 0.10
CA ALA A 106 0.11 17.65 -0.40
C ALA A 106 -0.99 16.73 -0.96
N PHE A 107 -0.65 15.47 -1.29
CA PHE A 107 -1.61 14.47 -1.79
C PHE A 107 -2.39 13.75 -0.68
N ILE A 108 -2.04 13.96 0.59
CA ILE A 108 -2.79 13.40 1.73
C ILE A 108 -4.01 14.28 2.01
N GLU A 109 -5.18 13.68 1.98
CA GLU A 109 -6.41 14.41 2.29
C GLU A 109 -6.40 14.99 3.70
N PRO A 110 -6.92 16.21 3.89
CA PRO A 110 -6.90 16.90 5.20
C PRO A 110 -7.57 16.09 6.31
N HIS A 111 -8.65 15.38 6.01
CA HIS A 111 -9.39 14.58 6.98
C HIS A 111 -8.55 13.41 7.51
N LEU A 112 -7.91 12.66 6.60
CA LEU A 112 -7.00 11.57 6.98
C LEU A 112 -5.84 12.08 7.83
N ARG A 113 -5.23 13.19 7.41
CA ARG A 113 -4.15 13.82 8.15
C ARG A 113 -4.60 14.22 9.56
N GLN A 114 -5.75 14.85 9.70
CA GLN A 114 -6.26 15.29 11.00
C GLN A 114 -6.49 14.11 11.94
N GLU A 115 -7.10 13.01 11.44
CA GLU A 115 -7.31 11.81 12.27
C GLU A 115 -6.00 11.13 12.68
N LEU A 116 -4.98 11.12 11.81
CA LEU A 116 -3.65 10.62 12.18
C LEU A 116 -2.94 11.52 13.20
N ILE A 117 -3.13 12.84 13.13
CA ILE A 117 -2.67 13.77 14.18
C ILE A 117 -3.36 13.46 15.51
N ASN A 118 -4.67 13.25 15.50
CA ASN A 118 -5.45 12.92 16.70
C ASN A 118 -4.93 11.62 17.34
N LYS A 119 -4.71 10.58 16.53
CA LYS A 119 -4.16 9.29 16.98
C LYS A 119 -2.72 9.41 17.50
N ALA A 120 -1.88 10.18 16.82
CA ALA A 120 -0.50 10.42 17.26
C ALA A 120 -0.45 11.16 18.61
N ASN A 121 -1.26 12.20 18.77
CA ASN A 121 -1.35 12.96 20.02
C ASN A 121 -1.88 12.12 21.19
N ALA A 122 -2.73 11.13 20.90
CA ALA A 122 -3.24 10.16 21.87
C ALA A 122 -2.28 8.98 22.12
N GLU A 123 -1.08 8.98 21.54
CA GLU A 123 -0.12 7.88 21.58
C GLU A 123 -0.70 6.54 21.03
N CYS A 124 -1.69 6.65 20.14
CA CYS A 124 -2.38 5.52 19.51
C CYS A 124 -2.00 5.33 18.04
N ALA A 125 -0.86 5.89 17.60
CA ALA A 125 -0.33 5.71 16.24
C ALA A 125 1.18 5.45 16.28
N THR A 126 1.65 4.53 15.41
CA THR A 126 3.08 4.25 15.24
C THR A 126 3.39 3.76 13.83
N GLY A 127 4.65 3.74 13.46
CA GLY A 127 5.12 3.11 12.23
C GLY A 127 5.80 1.77 12.52
N ILE A 128 5.39 0.72 11.81
CA ILE A 128 5.98 -0.61 11.89
C ILE A 128 6.47 -1.01 10.50
N LEU A 129 7.77 -1.16 10.33
CA LEU A 129 8.36 -1.49 9.03
C LEU A 129 8.00 -2.92 8.62
N ASN A 130 7.64 -3.07 7.34
CA ASN A 130 7.56 -4.39 6.72
C ASN A 130 8.95 -5.04 6.64
N ALA A 131 9.00 -6.34 6.86
CA ALA A 131 10.21 -7.13 6.64
C ALA A 131 10.10 -7.90 5.32
N PRO A 132 11.23 -8.10 4.59
CA PRO A 132 11.23 -9.01 3.45
C PRO A 132 10.96 -10.44 3.91
N ASP A 133 10.29 -11.23 3.06
CA ASP A 133 10.10 -12.65 3.32
C ASP A 133 11.47 -13.32 3.51
N PRO A 134 11.66 -14.17 4.54
CA PRO A 134 12.90 -14.92 4.75
C PRO A 134 13.33 -15.78 3.55
N ALA A 135 12.41 -16.17 2.68
CA ALA A 135 12.70 -16.86 1.43
C ALA A 135 13.39 -15.94 0.41
N PHE A 136 13.20 -14.61 0.50
CA PHE A 136 13.86 -13.62 -0.34
C PHE A 136 15.31 -13.39 0.10
N ASN A 137 16.08 -14.47 0.07
CA ASN A 137 17.46 -14.49 0.51
C ASN A 137 18.33 -15.11 -0.58
N PRO A 138 19.31 -14.40 -1.18
CA PRO A 138 20.12 -14.90 -2.29
C PRO A 138 20.96 -16.14 -1.95
N GLN A 139 21.12 -16.44 -0.67
CA GLN A 139 21.81 -17.68 -0.24
C GLN A 139 20.89 -18.91 -0.22
N LYS A 140 19.57 -18.70 -0.19
CA LYS A 140 18.57 -19.77 -0.02
C LYS A 140 17.54 -19.83 -1.13
N ASP A 141 17.37 -18.75 -1.91
CA ASP A 141 16.37 -18.64 -2.95
C ASP A 141 16.50 -19.79 -3.97
N PRO A 142 15.47 -20.64 -4.11
CA PRO A 142 15.51 -21.79 -5.01
C PRO A 142 15.41 -21.40 -6.50
N PHE A 143 14.98 -20.17 -6.80
CA PHE A 143 14.79 -19.70 -8.18
C PHE A 143 16.06 -19.13 -8.80
N LEU A 144 17.08 -18.84 -7.99
CA LEU A 144 18.36 -18.39 -8.52
C LEU A 144 19.14 -19.55 -9.15
N ALA A 145 19.64 -19.35 -10.36
CA ALA A 145 20.54 -20.30 -11.02
C ALA A 145 21.84 -20.46 -10.22
N GLU A 146 22.36 -19.35 -9.68
CA GLU A 146 23.53 -19.34 -8.81
C GLU A 146 23.21 -18.54 -7.54
N ARG A 147 23.26 -19.21 -6.39
CA ARG A 147 23.10 -18.58 -5.07
C ARG A 147 24.39 -17.90 -4.66
N PHE A 148 24.30 -16.82 -3.88
CA PHE A 148 25.50 -16.05 -3.55
C PHE A 148 25.46 -15.43 -2.15
N LYS A 149 26.65 -15.12 -1.67
CA LYS A 149 26.92 -14.29 -0.49
C LYS A 149 27.42 -12.91 -0.94
N PRO A 150 27.48 -11.89 -0.05
CA PRO A 150 27.98 -10.58 -0.42
C PRO A 150 29.34 -10.57 -1.12
N LYS A 151 30.25 -11.47 -0.74
CA LYS A 151 31.62 -11.53 -1.27
C LYS A 151 31.74 -12.05 -2.72
N ASP A 152 30.78 -12.86 -3.19
CA ASP A 152 30.78 -13.52 -4.51
C ASP A 152 29.64 -13.06 -5.42
N HIS A 153 28.88 -12.05 -4.99
CA HIS A 153 27.70 -11.56 -5.68
C HIS A 153 27.93 -11.18 -7.15
N ALA A 154 29.07 -10.57 -7.48
CA ALA A 154 29.34 -10.08 -8.83
C ALA A 154 29.39 -11.21 -9.87
N LYS A 155 30.03 -12.34 -9.53
CA LYS A 155 30.09 -13.53 -10.39
C LYS A 155 28.71 -14.19 -10.53
N ALA A 156 28.05 -14.44 -9.41
CA ALA A 156 26.75 -15.09 -9.40
C ALA A 156 25.66 -14.25 -10.08
N LYS A 157 25.67 -12.94 -9.89
CA LYS A 157 24.73 -12.03 -10.60
C LYS A 157 24.91 -12.07 -12.12
N ARG A 158 26.13 -12.17 -12.62
CA ARG A 158 26.38 -12.37 -14.07
C ARG A 158 25.77 -13.68 -14.58
N GLN A 159 25.94 -14.77 -13.85
CA GLN A 159 25.35 -16.06 -14.22
C GLN A 159 23.82 -16.02 -14.17
N ASN A 160 23.25 -15.44 -13.12
CA ASN A 160 21.80 -15.27 -13.01
C ASN A 160 21.24 -14.36 -14.10
N LYS A 161 21.95 -13.28 -14.46
CA LYS A 161 21.58 -12.40 -15.58
C LYS A 161 21.56 -13.18 -16.91
N ARG A 162 22.60 -13.95 -17.21
CA ARG A 162 22.67 -14.79 -18.42
C ARG A 162 21.49 -15.78 -18.45
N ARG A 163 21.20 -16.41 -17.31
CA ARG A 163 20.05 -17.32 -17.23
C ARG A 163 18.72 -16.61 -17.49
N LEU A 164 18.54 -15.40 -16.96
CA LEU A 164 17.37 -14.58 -17.23
C LEU A 164 17.26 -14.20 -18.71
N GLN A 165 18.36 -13.79 -19.32
CA GLN A 165 18.42 -13.50 -20.77
C GLN A 165 17.99 -14.70 -21.61
N GLN A 166 18.48 -15.90 -21.31
CA GLN A 166 18.08 -17.16 -21.97
C GLN A 166 16.57 -17.42 -21.80
N LEU A 167 16.05 -17.32 -20.58
CA LEU A 167 14.64 -17.59 -20.29
C LEU A 167 13.70 -16.65 -21.03
N LEU A 168 14.13 -15.41 -21.25
CA LEU A 168 13.30 -14.38 -21.89
C LEU A 168 13.60 -14.20 -23.38
N GLY A 169 14.53 -14.99 -23.96
CA GLY A 169 14.94 -14.86 -25.37
C GLY A 169 15.65 -13.54 -25.69
N LEU A 170 16.30 -12.93 -24.70
CA LEU A 170 17.12 -11.72 -24.88
C LEU A 170 18.51 -12.10 -25.40
N ILE A 171 19.23 -11.13 -25.98
CA ILE A 171 20.64 -11.32 -26.34
C ILE A 171 21.44 -11.63 -25.07
N GLU A 172 22.17 -12.76 -25.09
CA GLU A 172 23.05 -13.14 -23.98
C GLU A 172 24.31 -12.26 -23.98
N ASP A 173 24.32 -11.24 -23.17
CA ASP A 173 25.45 -10.33 -23.00
C ASP A 173 25.59 -9.96 -21.51
N GLU A 174 26.67 -10.45 -20.88
CA GLU A 174 26.90 -10.18 -19.45
C GLU A 174 27.23 -8.70 -19.18
N ASN A 175 27.64 -7.93 -20.20
CA ASN A 175 27.98 -6.51 -20.08
C ASN A 175 26.78 -5.60 -20.40
N ALA A 176 25.77 -6.10 -21.12
CA ALA A 176 24.59 -5.29 -21.44
C ALA A 176 23.91 -4.76 -20.18
N PRO A 177 23.57 -3.48 -20.08
CA PRO A 177 22.72 -2.99 -18.98
C PRO A 177 21.37 -3.70 -19.04
N LEU A 178 20.94 -4.27 -17.91
CA LEU A 178 19.63 -4.89 -17.80
C LEU A 178 18.86 -4.24 -16.64
N PHE A 179 17.76 -3.60 -16.96
CA PHE A 179 16.84 -3.00 -16.01
C PHE A 179 15.63 -3.91 -15.84
N PHE A 180 15.29 -4.16 -14.59
CA PHE A 180 14.13 -4.96 -14.22
C PHE A 180 13.12 -4.09 -13.46
N TRP A 181 11.90 -4.02 -13.96
CA TRP A 181 10.82 -3.27 -13.33
C TRP A 181 9.65 -4.18 -12.96
N PRO A 182 9.65 -4.76 -11.75
CA PRO A 182 8.55 -5.55 -11.22
C PRO A 182 7.57 -4.61 -10.50
N SER A 183 6.56 -4.10 -11.19
CA SER A 183 5.65 -3.13 -10.61
C SER A 183 4.28 -3.17 -11.27
N ARG A 184 3.24 -2.95 -10.46
CA ARG A 184 1.88 -2.69 -10.96
C ARG A 184 1.88 -1.48 -11.89
N LEU A 185 0.99 -1.49 -12.89
CA LEU A 185 0.82 -0.36 -13.83
C LEU A 185 0.03 0.77 -13.18
N ASP A 186 0.63 1.45 -12.23
CA ASP A 186 0.08 2.66 -11.63
C ASP A 186 0.82 3.89 -12.17
N PRO A 187 0.11 4.78 -12.90
CA PRO A 187 0.73 5.93 -13.56
C PRO A 187 1.43 6.89 -12.60
N VAL A 188 0.86 7.10 -11.42
CA VAL A 188 1.33 8.08 -10.43
C VAL A 188 2.31 7.44 -9.46
N GLN A 189 1.87 6.43 -8.71
CA GLN A 189 2.66 5.83 -7.64
C GLN A 189 3.91 5.09 -8.14
N LYS A 190 3.80 4.41 -9.30
CA LYS A 190 4.87 3.58 -9.86
C LYS A 190 5.59 4.23 -11.03
N GLY A 191 5.11 5.38 -11.51
CA GLY A 191 5.77 6.17 -12.54
C GLY A 191 5.80 5.50 -13.92
N CYS A 192 4.84 4.64 -14.24
CA CYS A 192 4.82 3.98 -15.55
C CYS A 192 4.63 4.97 -16.70
N GLN A 193 3.91 6.09 -16.48
CA GLN A 193 3.80 7.15 -17.47
C GLN A 193 5.17 7.83 -17.69
N LEU A 194 5.86 8.18 -16.63
CA LEU A 194 7.21 8.78 -16.72
C LEU A 194 8.18 7.87 -17.49
N LEU A 195 8.12 6.56 -17.23
CA LEU A 195 8.93 5.60 -17.96
C LEU A 195 8.55 5.55 -19.45
N ALA A 196 7.25 5.53 -19.77
CA ALA A 196 6.77 5.54 -21.14
C ALA A 196 7.26 6.78 -21.92
N ASP A 197 7.23 7.94 -21.29
CA ASP A 197 7.66 9.21 -21.90
C ASP A 197 9.15 9.23 -22.29
N ILE A 198 10.00 8.57 -21.50
CA ILE A 198 11.45 8.52 -21.77
C ILE A 198 11.91 7.27 -22.51
N PHE A 199 11.04 6.24 -22.63
CA PHE A 199 11.43 4.90 -23.03
C PHE A 199 12.10 4.85 -24.42
N TYR A 200 11.46 5.43 -25.43
CA TYR A 200 11.99 5.43 -26.79
C TYR A 200 13.37 6.12 -26.87
N LYS A 201 13.50 7.28 -26.25
CA LYS A 201 14.78 8.01 -26.22
C LYS A 201 15.85 7.18 -25.50
N THR A 202 15.54 6.60 -24.37
CA THR A 202 16.47 5.80 -23.59
C THR A 202 16.96 4.57 -24.39
N ILE A 203 16.07 3.84 -25.03
CA ILE A 203 16.46 2.69 -25.86
C ILE A 203 17.33 3.14 -27.04
N SER A 204 16.98 4.27 -27.71
CA SER A 204 17.77 4.79 -28.83
C SER A 204 19.16 5.23 -28.41
N ASP A 205 19.29 5.98 -27.33
CA ASP A 205 20.56 6.52 -26.82
C ASP A 205 21.54 5.39 -26.39
N TYR A 206 21.00 4.28 -25.87
CA TYR A 206 21.79 3.16 -25.35
C TYR A 206 21.71 1.89 -26.19
N TRP A 207 21.29 2.03 -27.44
CA TRP A 207 21.19 0.89 -28.38
C TRP A 207 22.54 0.17 -28.57
N ALA A 208 23.60 0.92 -28.72
CA ALA A 208 24.95 0.39 -28.93
C ALA A 208 25.49 -0.42 -27.72
N GLN A 209 24.95 -0.22 -26.54
CA GLN A 209 25.27 -0.98 -25.33
C GLN A 209 24.38 -2.21 -25.13
N ASN A 210 23.51 -2.55 -26.08
CA ASN A 210 22.54 -3.65 -25.97
C ASN A 210 21.63 -3.50 -24.73
N LEU A 211 21.20 -2.25 -24.41
CA LEU A 211 20.31 -2.00 -23.26
C LEU A 211 19.10 -2.94 -23.30
N GLN A 212 18.86 -3.62 -22.21
CA GLN A 212 17.75 -4.54 -22.03
C GLN A 212 16.84 -4.08 -20.90
N VAL A 213 15.53 -4.14 -21.11
CA VAL A 213 14.53 -3.77 -20.11
C VAL A 213 13.50 -4.90 -20.00
N VAL A 214 13.24 -5.33 -18.79
CA VAL A 214 12.26 -6.38 -18.47
C VAL A 214 11.17 -5.78 -17.60
N PHE A 215 9.94 -5.83 -18.08
CA PHE A 215 8.75 -5.41 -17.36
C PHE A 215 7.98 -6.62 -16.85
N VAL A 216 7.56 -6.57 -15.59
CA VAL A 216 6.63 -7.55 -15.00
C VAL A 216 5.55 -6.75 -14.28
N ALA A 217 4.28 -6.91 -14.71
CA ALA A 217 3.11 -6.23 -14.19
C ALA A 217 1.95 -7.20 -13.96
#